data_1d9d007ee8f6ea044d68ba18a757ce37
#
_entry.id   1d9d007ee8f6ea044d68ba18a757ce37
#
_cell.length_a   1.000
_cell.length_b   1.000
_cell.length_c   1.000
_cell.angle_alpha   90.00
_cell.angle_beta   90.00
_cell.angle_gamma   90.00
#
_symmetry.space_group_name_H-M   'P 1'
#
loop_
_entity.id
_entity.type
_entity.pdbx_description
1 polymer ?
#
loop_
_entity_poly.entity_id
_entity_poly.type
_entity_poly.pdbx_seq_one_letter_code
_entity_poly.pdbx_strand_id
1 'polypeptide(L)'
;SPIFGKIRRPVAEVFFREGRVDLAAAAGVSEELLLGRFIVENRLLSAKDLEAFLQSRSGSKLLGAQLVKMGLISSTDLRRAIEDQTKQIIYELLRWRFGRFSFVATHELPAMAVDASLGLEVEGILLEGFRRVDEWHLIEREIDNFDLVFLRDDDAVGRVTAGQLSREELAVLELVNGKHTVKDIVR
;
A
#
# COMPACT_ATOMS: atom_id res chain seq x y z
N SER A 1 -24.28 -18.92 16.50
CA SER A 1 -24.02 -18.89 15.03
C SER A 1 -22.78 -18.08 14.77
N PRO A 2 -21.73 -18.65 14.16
CA PRO A 2 -20.50 -17.91 13.90
C PRO A 2 -20.75 -16.93 12.75
N ILE A 3 -20.52 -15.65 13.03
CA ILE A 3 -20.48 -14.60 12.02
C ILE A 3 -19.13 -14.73 11.30
N PHE A 4 -19.03 -15.69 10.38
CA PHE A 4 -17.96 -15.70 9.40
C PHE A 4 -18.33 -14.74 8.29
N GLY A 5 -17.89 -13.50 8.38
CA GLY A 5 -17.86 -12.61 7.24
C GLY A 5 -17.15 -13.33 6.08
N LYS A 6 -17.73 -13.31 4.89
CA LYS A 6 -17.12 -13.90 3.68
C LYS A 6 -15.73 -13.28 3.53
N ILE A 7 -14.68 -14.03 3.83
CA ILE A 7 -13.31 -13.67 3.48
C ILE A 7 -13.28 -13.69 1.94
N ARG A 8 -13.43 -12.52 1.33
CA ARG A 8 -13.20 -12.36 -0.09
C ARG A 8 -11.71 -12.62 -0.31
N ARG A 9 -11.39 -13.64 -1.10
CA ARG A 9 -10.01 -13.88 -1.52
C ARG A 9 -9.52 -12.64 -2.25
N PRO A 10 -8.37 -12.08 -1.90
CA PRO A 10 -7.83 -10.93 -2.61
C PRO A 10 -7.59 -11.32 -4.07
N VAL A 11 -7.98 -10.45 -4.97
CA VAL A 11 -7.73 -10.56 -6.40
C VAL A 11 -7.03 -9.30 -6.83
N ALA A 12 -5.97 -9.43 -7.60
CA ALA A 12 -5.31 -8.29 -8.19
C ALA A 12 -5.16 -8.49 -9.70
N GLU A 13 -5.24 -7.38 -10.43
CA GLU A 13 -5.09 -7.32 -11.87
C GLU A 13 -3.96 -6.36 -12.21
N VAL A 14 -3.07 -6.76 -13.09
CA VAL A 14 -1.98 -5.91 -13.59
C VAL A 14 -2.17 -5.75 -15.10
N PHE A 15 -2.25 -4.53 -15.56
CA PHE A 15 -2.46 -4.18 -16.95
C PHE A 15 -1.15 -3.78 -17.60
N PHE A 16 -0.83 -4.44 -18.70
CA PHE A 16 0.38 -4.22 -19.47
C PHE A 16 0.05 -3.66 -20.85
N ARG A 17 0.90 -2.75 -21.33
CA ARG A 17 0.92 -2.27 -22.69
C ARG A 17 2.36 -2.19 -23.18
N GLU A 18 2.64 -2.82 -24.32
CA GLU A 18 3.98 -2.80 -24.94
C GLU A 18 5.13 -3.13 -23.97
N GLY A 19 4.90 -4.13 -23.09
CA GLY A 19 5.89 -4.58 -22.12
C GLY A 19 6.06 -3.67 -20.89
N ARG A 20 5.22 -2.64 -20.74
CA ARG A 20 5.22 -1.72 -19.60
C ARG A 20 3.97 -1.92 -18.76
N VAL A 21 4.03 -1.59 -17.49
CA VAL A 21 2.87 -1.61 -16.59
C VAL A 21 2.13 -0.27 -16.69
N ASP A 22 0.86 -0.34 -17.09
CA ASP A 22 -0.02 0.84 -17.15
C ASP A 22 -0.81 1.06 -15.87
N LEU A 23 -1.18 -0.01 -15.16
CA LEU A 23 -1.93 0.05 -13.91
C LEU A 23 -1.86 -1.30 -13.20
N ALA A 24 -1.93 -1.29 -11.87
CA ALA A 24 -2.34 -2.44 -11.08
C ALA A 24 -3.55 -2.06 -10.21
N ALA A 25 -4.51 -2.97 -10.13
CA ALA A 25 -5.72 -2.82 -9.33
C ALA A 25 -5.89 -4.05 -8.43
N ALA A 26 -6.39 -3.86 -7.22
CA ALA A 26 -6.70 -4.95 -6.31
C ALA A 26 -8.19 -4.92 -5.93
N ALA A 27 -8.85 -6.07 -6.07
CA ALA A 27 -10.22 -6.26 -5.65
C ALA A 27 -10.27 -7.02 -4.31
N GLY A 28 -11.27 -6.71 -3.48
CA GLY A 28 -11.40 -7.29 -2.15
C GLY A 28 -10.83 -6.43 -1.02
N VAL A 29 -10.05 -5.42 -1.38
CA VAL A 29 -9.74 -4.26 -0.56
C VAL A 29 -10.41 -3.08 -1.25
N SER A 30 -11.01 -2.15 -0.52
CA SER A 30 -11.60 -0.96 -1.15
C SER A 30 -10.50 -0.21 -1.92
N GLU A 31 -10.62 -0.13 -3.25
CA GLU A 31 -9.66 0.60 -4.11
C GLU A 31 -9.53 2.06 -3.64
N GLU A 32 -10.61 2.62 -3.13
CA GLU A 32 -10.68 3.96 -2.57
C GLU A 32 -9.81 4.10 -1.31
N LEU A 33 -9.75 3.09 -0.45
CA LEU A 33 -8.89 3.10 0.73
C LEU A 33 -7.42 3.06 0.34
N LEU A 34 -7.05 2.27 -0.67
CA LEU A 34 -5.66 2.20 -1.14
C LEU A 34 -5.22 3.53 -1.73
N LEU A 35 -5.97 4.10 -2.66
CA LEU A 35 -5.65 5.39 -3.25
C LEU A 35 -5.71 6.51 -2.20
N GLY A 36 -6.68 6.47 -1.31
CA GLY A 36 -6.82 7.43 -0.22
C GLY A 36 -5.59 7.45 0.70
N ARG A 37 -5.02 6.29 0.99
CA ARG A 37 -3.78 6.18 1.78
C ARG A 37 -2.64 6.92 1.10
N PHE A 38 -2.40 6.69 -0.18
CA PHE A 38 -1.33 7.36 -0.92
C PHE A 38 -1.55 8.87 -1.05
N ILE A 39 -2.80 9.31 -1.20
CA ILE A 39 -3.14 10.73 -1.19
C ILE A 39 -2.73 11.39 0.13
N VAL A 40 -3.00 10.74 1.27
CA VAL A 40 -2.66 11.26 2.59
C VAL A 40 -1.16 11.16 2.87
N GLU A 41 -0.52 10.03 2.57
CA GLU A 41 0.91 9.81 2.77
C GLU A 41 1.76 10.79 1.95
N ASN A 42 1.34 11.06 0.71
CA ASN A 42 1.96 12.07 -0.15
C ASN A 42 1.58 13.51 0.23
N ARG A 43 0.83 13.71 1.31
CA ARG A 43 0.39 15.03 1.81
C ARG A 43 -0.38 15.86 0.78
N LEU A 44 -1.07 15.20 -0.15
CA LEU A 44 -1.88 15.86 -1.18
C LEU A 44 -3.20 16.36 -0.60
N LEU A 45 -3.73 15.65 0.39
CA LEU A 45 -4.93 16.02 1.14
C LEU A 45 -4.78 15.54 2.58
N SER A 46 -5.34 16.26 3.54
CA SER A 46 -5.33 15.76 4.92
C SER A 46 -6.29 14.58 5.09
N ALA A 47 -6.01 13.68 6.05
CA ALA A 47 -6.89 12.55 6.35
C ALA A 47 -8.31 13.02 6.68
N LYS A 48 -8.44 14.14 7.43
CA LYS A 48 -9.73 14.74 7.80
C LYS A 48 -10.51 15.23 6.58
N ASP A 49 -9.84 15.90 5.64
CA ASP A 49 -10.51 16.43 4.45
C ASP A 49 -10.91 15.29 3.50
N LEU A 50 -10.07 14.27 3.38
CA LEU A 50 -10.38 13.07 2.61
C LEU A 50 -11.60 12.34 3.21
N GLU A 51 -11.65 12.16 4.52
CA GLU A 51 -12.79 11.54 5.21
C GLU A 51 -14.07 12.34 5.01
N ALA A 52 -14.04 13.66 5.20
CA ALA A 52 -15.15 14.55 4.95
C ALA A 52 -15.65 14.43 3.49
N PHE A 53 -14.72 14.35 2.54
CA PHE A 53 -15.05 14.15 1.13
C PHE A 53 -15.74 12.80 0.91
N LEU A 54 -15.20 11.71 1.47
CA LEU A 54 -15.77 10.36 1.34
C LEU A 54 -17.19 10.27 1.92
N GLN A 55 -17.45 10.96 3.03
CA GLN A 55 -18.79 11.04 3.66
C GLN A 55 -19.80 11.83 2.82
N SER A 56 -19.36 12.88 2.14
CA SER A 56 -20.21 13.72 1.28
C SER A 56 -20.43 13.14 -0.11
N ARG A 57 -19.68 12.12 -0.47
CA ARG A 57 -19.65 11.54 -1.81
C ARG A 57 -20.91 10.73 -2.10
N SER A 58 -21.55 11.01 -3.22
CA SER A 58 -22.63 10.19 -3.79
C SER A 58 -22.22 9.65 -5.16
N GLY A 59 -22.42 8.33 -5.36
CA GLY A 59 -22.23 7.66 -6.66
C GLY A 59 -20.95 6.85 -6.80
N SER A 60 -20.88 6.10 -7.91
CA SER A 60 -19.84 5.10 -8.22
C SER A 60 -18.65 5.63 -9.03
N LYS A 61 -18.49 6.94 -9.15
CA LYS A 61 -17.38 7.53 -9.93
C LYS A 61 -16.05 7.32 -9.20
N LEU A 62 -14.96 7.15 -9.95
CA LEU A 62 -13.63 6.97 -9.40
C LEU A 62 -13.24 8.14 -8.47
N LEU A 63 -12.74 7.80 -7.30
CA LEU A 63 -12.33 8.75 -6.25
C LEU A 63 -11.40 9.83 -6.79
N GLY A 64 -10.31 9.41 -7.45
CA GLY A 64 -9.30 10.33 -7.97
C GLY A 64 -9.87 11.34 -8.97
N ALA A 65 -10.71 10.91 -9.90
CA ALA A 65 -11.34 11.78 -10.88
C ALA A 65 -12.25 12.84 -10.24
N GLN A 66 -12.93 12.49 -9.15
CA GLN A 66 -13.77 13.45 -8.41
C GLN A 66 -12.92 14.46 -7.66
N LEU A 67 -11.83 14.04 -7.01
CA LEU A 67 -10.93 14.95 -6.29
C LEU A 67 -10.29 15.98 -7.23
N VAL A 68 -9.85 15.54 -8.42
CA VAL A 68 -9.32 16.47 -9.45
C VAL A 68 -10.41 17.40 -9.96
N LYS A 69 -11.61 16.88 -10.26
CA LYS A 69 -12.73 17.70 -10.75
C LYS A 69 -13.12 18.80 -9.76
N MET A 70 -13.01 18.53 -8.46
CA MET A 70 -13.29 19.52 -7.41
C MET A 70 -12.10 20.43 -7.08
N GLY A 71 -10.97 20.24 -7.75
CA GLY A 71 -9.77 21.05 -7.53
C GLY A 71 -9.06 20.76 -6.20
N LEU A 72 -9.38 19.64 -5.54
CA LEU A 72 -8.77 19.27 -4.26
C LEU A 72 -7.35 18.74 -4.43
N ILE A 73 -7.06 18.08 -5.55
CA ILE A 73 -5.71 17.64 -5.94
C ILE A 73 -5.49 17.94 -7.43
N SER A 74 -4.24 18.07 -7.84
CA SER A 74 -3.90 18.20 -9.27
C SER A 74 -3.94 16.85 -10.00
N SER A 75 -4.08 16.87 -11.32
CA SER A 75 -3.97 15.64 -12.15
C SER A 75 -2.59 15.01 -12.06
N THR A 76 -1.56 15.82 -11.91
CA THR A 76 -0.17 15.34 -11.75
C THR A 76 0.00 14.63 -10.41
N ASP A 77 -0.56 15.17 -9.34
CA ASP A 77 -0.50 14.54 -8.02
C ASP A 77 -1.31 13.24 -7.98
N LEU A 78 -2.50 13.24 -8.60
CA LEU A 78 -3.28 12.02 -8.76
C LEU A 78 -2.47 10.93 -9.49
N ARG A 79 -1.80 11.28 -10.59
CA ARG A 79 -0.98 10.34 -11.34
C ARG A 79 0.13 9.74 -10.47
N ARG A 80 0.81 10.53 -9.65
CA ARG A 80 1.83 10.05 -8.69
C ARG A 80 1.21 9.08 -7.68
N ALA A 81 0.07 9.43 -7.09
CA ALA A 81 -0.61 8.56 -6.12
C ALA A 81 -1.02 7.21 -6.74
N ILE A 82 -1.49 7.20 -8.00
CA ILE A 82 -1.81 5.98 -8.74
C ILE A 82 -0.54 5.17 -9.07
N GLU A 83 0.55 5.83 -9.41
CA GLU A 83 1.85 5.18 -9.64
C GLU A 83 2.34 4.46 -8.38
N ASP A 84 2.34 5.13 -7.24
CA ASP A 84 2.75 4.57 -5.95
C ASP A 84 1.84 3.41 -5.55
N GLN A 85 0.52 3.56 -5.70
CA GLN A 85 -0.45 2.50 -5.49
C GLN A 85 -0.17 1.28 -6.38
N THR A 86 0.07 1.50 -7.68
CA THR A 86 0.37 0.44 -8.65
C THR A 86 1.62 -0.34 -8.25
N LYS A 87 2.70 0.35 -7.91
CA LYS A 87 3.94 -0.28 -7.43
C LYS A 87 3.69 -1.08 -6.16
N GLN A 88 2.99 -0.52 -5.20
CA GLN A 88 2.71 -1.19 -3.93
C GLN A 88 1.86 -2.46 -4.11
N ILE A 89 0.84 -2.44 -4.98
CA ILE A 89 0.05 -3.63 -5.30
C ILE A 89 0.95 -4.73 -5.89
N ILE A 90 1.86 -4.38 -6.80
CA ILE A 90 2.78 -5.35 -7.40
C ILE A 90 3.75 -5.91 -6.35
N TYR A 91 4.27 -5.08 -5.45
CA TYR A 91 5.15 -5.55 -4.36
C TYR A 91 4.42 -6.53 -3.43
N GLU A 92 3.15 -6.27 -3.11
CA GLU A 92 2.33 -7.21 -2.35
C GLU A 92 2.09 -8.53 -3.11
N LEU A 93 1.86 -8.46 -4.42
CA LEU A 93 1.71 -9.66 -5.26
C LEU A 93 2.98 -10.53 -5.26
N LEU A 94 4.16 -9.93 -5.29
CA LEU A 94 5.44 -10.65 -5.25
C LEU A 94 5.66 -11.40 -3.92
N ARG A 95 4.97 -11.00 -2.84
CA ARG A 95 4.99 -11.66 -1.53
C ARG A 95 4.02 -12.84 -1.43
N TRP A 96 3.10 -13.00 -2.38
CA TRP A 96 2.14 -14.08 -2.32
C TRP A 96 2.82 -15.43 -2.52
N ARG A 97 2.75 -16.29 -1.52
CA ARG A 97 3.32 -17.66 -1.57
C ARG A 97 2.43 -18.65 -2.30
N PHE A 98 1.12 -18.36 -2.35
CA PHE A 98 0.11 -19.23 -2.95
C PHE A 98 -0.90 -18.39 -3.71
N GLY A 99 -1.33 -18.90 -4.86
CA GLY A 99 -2.33 -18.23 -5.67
C GLY A 99 -2.55 -18.94 -7.01
N ARG A 100 -3.48 -18.41 -7.76
CA ARG A 100 -3.67 -18.75 -9.17
C ARG A 100 -3.52 -17.49 -9.98
N PHE A 101 -2.83 -17.57 -11.07
CA PHE A 101 -2.74 -16.47 -12.02
C PHE A 101 -3.20 -16.91 -13.41
N SER A 102 -3.68 -15.96 -14.19
CA SER A 102 -3.97 -16.11 -15.60
C SER A 102 -3.47 -14.88 -16.34
N PHE A 103 -3.01 -15.08 -17.55
CA PHE A 103 -2.65 -14.00 -18.46
C PHE A 103 -3.63 -14.02 -19.64
N VAL A 104 -4.21 -12.86 -19.92
CA VAL A 104 -5.16 -12.69 -21.01
C VAL A 104 -4.64 -11.61 -21.96
N ALA A 105 -4.32 -12.00 -23.19
CA ALA A 105 -4.03 -11.02 -24.22
C ALA A 105 -5.34 -10.37 -24.69
N THR A 106 -5.40 -9.06 -24.70
CA THR A 106 -6.57 -8.30 -25.14
C THR A 106 -6.14 -7.17 -26.08
N HIS A 107 -7.03 -6.80 -26.98
CA HIS A 107 -6.83 -5.64 -27.86
C HIS A 107 -7.26 -4.33 -27.19
N GLU A 108 -8.11 -4.41 -26.16
CA GLU A 108 -8.63 -3.25 -25.45
C GLU A 108 -8.40 -3.40 -23.95
N LEU A 109 -7.77 -2.40 -23.35
CA LEU A 109 -7.64 -2.30 -21.90
C LEU A 109 -8.89 -1.63 -21.31
N PRO A 110 -9.23 -1.94 -20.04
CA PRO A 110 -10.26 -1.21 -19.32
C PRO A 110 -9.97 0.29 -19.28
N ALA A 111 -11.03 1.12 -19.30
CA ALA A 111 -10.90 2.57 -19.30
C ALA A 111 -9.97 3.10 -18.20
N MET A 112 -10.03 2.52 -16.98
CA MET A 112 -9.16 2.89 -15.88
C MET A 112 -7.66 2.71 -16.18
N ALA A 113 -7.29 1.66 -16.90
CA ALA A 113 -5.90 1.41 -17.29
C ALA A 113 -5.46 2.33 -18.45
N VAL A 114 -6.39 2.63 -19.36
CA VAL A 114 -6.17 3.60 -20.45
C VAL A 114 -5.97 5.00 -19.88
N ASP A 115 -6.81 5.41 -18.93
CA ASP A 115 -6.75 6.73 -18.29
C ASP A 115 -5.47 6.90 -17.44
N ALA A 116 -5.06 5.86 -16.73
CA ALA A 116 -3.83 5.88 -15.93
C ALA A 116 -2.59 5.93 -16.81
N SER A 117 -2.50 5.03 -17.80
CA SER A 117 -1.43 4.94 -18.81
C SER A 117 -0.04 5.26 -18.25
N LEU A 118 0.35 4.59 -17.15
CA LEU A 118 1.55 4.94 -16.39
C LEU A 118 2.83 4.65 -17.16
N GLY A 119 2.86 3.57 -17.94
CA GLY A 119 4.01 3.19 -18.76
C GLY A 119 5.26 2.84 -17.94
N LEU A 120 5.08 2.22 -16.77
CA LEU A 120 6.17 1.93 -15.83
C LEU A 120 7.06 0.80 -16.35
N GLU A 121 8.35 0.90 -16.12
CA GLU A 121 9.32 -0.13 -16.49
C GLU A 121 9.25 -1.31 -15.55
N VAL A 122 9.02 -2.51 -16.13
CA VAL A 122 8.86 -3.76 -15.36
C VAL A 122 10.12 -4.09 -14.57
N GLU A 123 11.29 -3.92 -15.18
CA GLU A 123 12.58 -4.28 -14.56
C GLU A 123 12.81 -3.51 -13.25
N GLY A 124 12.57 -2.21 -13.25
CA GLY A 124 12.72 -1.38 -12.05
C GLY A 124 11.76 -1.80 -10.92
N ILE A 125 10.52 -2.12 -11.28
CA ILE A 125 9.52 -2.59 -10.30
C ILE A 125 9.92 -3.96 -9.73
N LEU A 126 10.35 -4.89 -10.58
CA LEU A 126 10.75 -6.22 -10.12
C LEU A 126 12.00 -6.17 -9.24
N LEU A 127 13.00 -5.38 -9.61
CA LEU A 127 14.23 -5.24 -8.84
C LEU A 127 13.94 -4.71 -7.42
N GLU A 128 13.17 -3.66 -7.32
CA GLU A 128 12.74 -3.11 -6.02
C GLU A 128 11.82 -4.08 -5.27
N GLY A 129 10.91 -4.74 -5.97
CA GLY A 129 10.02 -5.72 -5.37
C GLY A 129 10.76 -6.91 -4.77
N PHE A 130 11.75 -7.48 -5.46
CA PHE A 130 12.57 -8.57 -4.93
C PHE A 130 13.43 -8.12 -3.75
N ARG A 131 14.02 -6.92 -3.81
CA ARG A 131 14.74 -6.36 -2.67
C ARG A 131 13.84 -6.32 -1.41
N ARG A 132 12.58 -5.87 -1.56
CA ARG A 132 11.59 -5.83 -0.46
C ARG A 132 11.20 -7.23 0.04
N VAL A 133 11.07 -8.20 -0.87
CA VAL A 133 10.80 -9.60 -0.49
C VAL A 133 11.95 -10.17 0.33
N ASP A 134 13.19 -9.93 -0.07
CA ASP A 134 14.38 -10.38 0.65
C ASP A 134 14.47 -9.75 2.04
N GLU A 135 14.24 -8.43 2.16
CA GLU A 135 14.17 -7.74 3.44
C GLU A 135 13.06 -8.29 4.32
N TRP A 136 11.89 -8.58 3.73
CA TRP A 136 10.78 -9.15 4.46
C TRP A 136 11.11 -10.54 5.02
N HIS A 137 11.79 -11.38 4.26
CA HIS A 137 12.25 -12.68 4.74
C HIS A 137 13.23 -12.58 5.92
N LEU A 138 14.07 -11.54 5.97
CA LEU A 138 14.91 -11.27 7.12
C LEU A 138 14.07 -10.91 8.36
N ILE A 139 13.06 -10.07 8.18
CA ILE A 139 12.13 -9.70 9.27
C ILE A 139 11.35 -10.92 9.77
N GLU A 140 10.81 -11.76 8.87
CA GLU A 140 10.09 -13.00 9.23
C GLU A 140 10.95 -14.00 10.00
N ARG A 141 12.26 -14.01 9.81
CA ARG A 141 13.19 -14.87 10.56
C ARG A 141 13.39 -14.39 11.99
N GLU A 142 13.35 -13.10 12.22
CA GLU A 142 13.51 -12.49 13.54
C GLU A 142 12.17 -12.37 14.28
N ILE A 143 11.09 -12.17 13.53
CA ILE A 143 9.73 -11.99 14.06
C ILE A 143 8.81 -13.00 13.37
N ASP A 144 8.68 -14.19 13.96
CA ASP A 144 7.90 -15.29 13.41
C ASP A 144 6.38 -15.12 13.61
N ASN A 145 5.96 -14.25 14.53
CA ASN A 145 4.57 -13.98 14.83
C ASN A 145 4.33 -12.50 15.11
N PHE A 146 3.50 -11.85 14.31
CA PHE A 146 3.15 -10.44 14.45
C PHE A 146 2.14 -10.13 15.58
N ASP A 147 1.55 -11.15 16.21
CA ASP A 147 0.72 -10.99 17.40
C ASP A 147 1.58 -10.95 18.70
N LEU A 148 2.89 -11.05 18.59
CA LEU A 148 3.81 -10.89 19.71
C LEU A 148 3.81 -9.44 20.22
N VAL A 149 3.96 -9.33 21.54
CA VAL A 149 4.13 -8.07 22.26
C VAL A 149 5.56 -8.02 22.77
N PHE A 150 6.31 -7.03 22.34
CA PHE A 150 7.70 -6.83 22.79
C PHE A 150 7.79 -5.83 23.93
N LEU A 151 8.75 -6.09 24.84
CA LEU A 151 9.17 -5.16 25.86
C LEU A 151 10.50 -4.55 25.45
N ARG A 152 10.62 -3.24 25.62
CA ARG A 152 11.87 -2.54 25.38
C ARG A 152 12.85 -2.84 26.51
N ASP A 153 14.06 -3.20 26.13
CA ASP A 153 15.20 -3.25 27.06
C ASP A 153 15.79 -1.83 27.17
N ASP A 154 15.42 -1.12 28.25
CA ASP A 154 15.84 0.26 28.47
C ASP A 154 17.35 0.39 28.67
N ASP A 155 18.02 -0.64 29.21
CA ASP A 155 19.47 -0.66 29.37
C ASP A 155 20.18 -0.81 28.03
N ALA A 156 19.62 -1.62 27.12
CA ALA A 156 20.12 -1.75 25.76
C ALA A 156 19.91 -0.47 24.94
N VAL A 157 18.72 0.14 25.05
CA VAL A 157 18.40 1.42 24.38
C VAL A 157 19.29 2.54 24.89
N GLY A 158 19.56 2.60 26.19
CA GLY A 158 20.47 3.60 26.80
C GLY A 158 21.91 3.51 26.30
N ARG A 159 22.34 2.34 25.80
CA ARG A 159 23.66 2.13 25.17
C ARG A 159 23.72 2.58 23.72
N VAL A 160 22.58 2.77 23.07
CA VAL A 160 22.52 3.32 21.73
C VAL A 160 22.73 4.83 21.83
N THR A 161 23.82 5.31 21.26
CA THR A 161 24.20 6.73 21.36
C THR A 161 23.11 7.62 20.77
N ALA A 162 22.77 8.70 21.47
CA ALA A 162 21.83 9.69 20.96
C ALA A 162 22.30 10.20 19.58
N GLY A 163 21.47 10.02 18.57
CA GLY A 163 21.77 10.38 17.17
C GLY A 163 22.04 9.20 16.23
N GLN A 164 22.09 7.96 16.72
CA GLN A 164 22.17 6.77 15.88
C GLN A 164 20.80 6.32 15.37
N LEU A 165 19.70 6.79 15.98
CA LEU A 165 18.34 6.46 15.59
C LEU A 165 17.65 7.66 14.93
N SER A 166 16.94 7.40 13.87
CA SER A 166 16.06 8.36 13.22
C SER A 166 14.86 8.70 14.13
N ARG A 167 14.14 9.78 13.81
CA ARG A 167 12.90 10.13 14.52
C ARG A 167 11.83 9.05 14.40
N GLU A 168 11.79 8.36 13.27
CA GLU A 168 10.84 7.28 12.99
C GLU A 168 11.18 6.05 13.82
N GLU A 169 12.45 5.67 13.93
CA GLU A 169 12.91 4.57 14.78
C GLU A 169 12.65 4.86 16.26
N LEU A 170 12.84 6.09 16.72
CA LEU A 170 12.50 6.50 18.07
C LEU A 170 11.00 6.39 18.35
N ALA A 171 10.15 6.81 17.39
CA ALA A 171 8.69 6.69 17.51
C ALA A 171 8.25 5.23 17.60
N VAL A 172 8.87 4.33 16.82
CA VAL A 172 8.62 2.88 16.92
C VAL A 172 9.03 2.35 18.29
N LEU A 173 10.20 2.74 18.80
CA LEU A 173 10.67 2.32 20.13
C LEU A 173 9.73 2.75 21.27
N GLU A 174 9.06 3.90 21.16
CA GLU A 174 8.06 4.34 22.13
C GLU A 174 6.83 3.43 22.15
N LEU A 175 6.47 2.85 21.02
CA LEU A 175 5.37 1.90 20.89
C LEU A 175 5.72 0.51 21.42
N VAL A 176 7.02 0.15 21.50
CA VAL A 176 7.51 -1.10 22.10
C VAL A 176 7.50 -0.98 23.63
N ASN A 177 6.32 -1.10 24.21
CA ASN A 177 6.08 -0.80 25.64
C ASN A 177 5.34 -1.94 26.38
N GLY A 178 5.27 -3.13 25.80
CA GLY A 178 4.58 -4.27 26.39
C GLY A 178 3.06 -4.23 26.28
N LYS A 179 2.50 -3.32 25.49
CA LYS A 179 1.05 -3.17 25.33
C LYS A 179 0.57 -3.39 23.89
N HIS A 180 1.42 -3.06 22.93
CA HIS A 180 1.10 -3.14 21.51
C HIS A 180 1.71 -4.41 20.91
N THR A 181 0.95 -5.08 20.06
CA THR A 181 1.48 -6.16 19.22
C THR A 181 2.34 -5.56 18.10
N VAL A 182 3.24 -6.35 17.53
CA VAL A 182 3.97 -5.94 16.31
C VAL A 182 3.00 -5.47 15.23
N LYS A 183 1.88 -6.17 15.06
CA LYS A 183 0.83 -5.84 14.11
C LYS A 183 0.19 -4.45 14.35
N ASP A 184 0.08 -4.03 15.61
CA ASP A 184 -0.44 -2.70 15.95
C ASP A 184 0.57 -1.59 15.68
N ILE A 185 1.87 -1.91 15.81
CA ILE A 185 2.98 -0.97 15.60
C ILE A 185 3.22 -0.71 14.10
N VAL A 186 3.05 -1.71 13.24
CA VAL A 186 3.30 -1.61 11.78
C VAL A 186 2.09 -1.16 10.97
N ARG A 187 0.98 -0.82 11.61
CA ARG A 187 -0.22 -0.24 10.98
C ARG A 187 -0.16 1.29 10.95
#